data_3dc76343ed7edd8aa73d685f1409908c
#
_entry.id   3dc76343ed7edd8aa73d685f1409908c
#
_cell.length_a   1.000
_cell.length_b   1.000
_cell.length_c   1.000
_cell.angle_alpha   90.00
_cell.angle_beta   90.00
_cell.angle_gamma   90.00
#
_symmetry.space_group_name_H-M   'P 1'
#
loop_
_entity.id
_entity.type
_entity.pdbx_description
1 polymer ?
#
loop_
_entity_poly.entity_id
_entity_poly.type
_entity_poly.pdbx_seq_one_letter_code
_entity_poly.pdbx_strand_id
1 'polypeptide(L)'
;QKKSYHATADANGQWSITLPPLKAGGPFLMQINDIKLNDILVGDVWLCSGQSNMELPVKRVMDMFSNEILNYNNEKIRHILIPQKYNFHAPQEEISATSWKTLTQKNVMEFSALAYFFAKEMYEKTGIPVGLINSSWGGTPVEAWISEEGLKEFPLYINSKRLYEDDAYCSHIKKLEAENFYRWNLSLYRSDAGLHESTPWYATNYDDNNWQTVNMFSQSWGNNGLNPIGGSHWLRQDIEIPQSWNGKEATLRLGCIVDADSVYVNGVFVGTTSYQYPPRIYRIPAGILKSGKNNITVRIISNGGQPGFVQEKPYKIICDNEEINLKQKWKYRLGAPMPPAPEMMFFWYKPVCLYNAMIAPLQNYSIRGVLWYQGESNVSHQIGRAHV
;
A
#
# COMPACT_ATOMS: atom_id res chain seq x y z
N GLN A 1 -12.92 42.73 2.38
CA GLN A 1 -14.26 43.20 1.93
C GLN A 1 -15.12 41.96 1.67
N LYS A 2 -16.36 41.94 2.22
CA LYS A 2 -17.38 40.96 1.85
C LYS A 2 -17.81 41.23 0.40
N LYS A 3 -17.65 40.22 -0.49
CA LYS A 3 -18.19 40.24 -1.83
C LYS A 3 -19.31 39.19 -1.90
N SER A 4 -20.43 39.55 -2.48
CA SER A 4 -21.58 38.64 -2.70
C SER A 4 -21.71 38.33 -4.19
N TYR A 5 -22.04 37.09 -4.49
CA TYR A 5 -22.30 36.60 -5.84
C TYR A 5 -23.60 35.83 -5.81
N HIS A 6 -24.31 35.81 -6.93
CA HIS A 6 -25.62 35.18 -7.07
C HIS A 6 -25.59 34.20 -8.23
N ALA A 7 -26.24 33.07 -8.07
CA ALA A 7 -26.53 32.13 -9.13
C ALA A 7 -27.97 31.62 -8.96
N THR A 8 -28.58 31.22 -10.05
CA THR A 8 -29.90 30.57 -10.06
C THR A 8 -29.69 29.08 -10.38
N ALA A 9 -30.33 28.22 -9.63
CA ALA A 9 -30.33 26.79 -9.91
C ALA A 9 -31.15 26.50 -11.17
N ASP A 10 -30.71 25.52 -11.95
CA ASP A 10 -31.46 24.98 -13.07
C ASP A 10 -32.66 24.12 -12.63
N ALA A 11 -33.36 23.50 -13.59
CA ALA A 11 -34.50 22.63 -13.30
C ALA A 11 -34.15 21.37 -12.50
N ASN A 12 -32.86 20.97 -12.46
CA ASN A 12 -32.35 19.84 -11.71
C ASN A 12 -31.78 20.25 -10.34
N GLY A 13 -31.89 21.55 -9.99
CA GLY A 13 -31.33 22.10 -8.76
C GLY A 13 -29.81 22.35 -8.82
N GLN A 14 -29.16 22.22 -9.98
CA GLN A 14 -27.74 22.47 -10.17
C GLN A 14 -27.47 23.97 -10.39
N TRP A 15 -26.39 24.45 -9.81
CA TRP A 15 -25.92 25.81 -9.99
C TRP A 15 -24.39 25.88 -9.97
N SER A 16 -23.84 26.88 -10.60
CA SER A 16 -22.42 27.19 -10.57
C SER A 16 -22.15 28.68 -10.50
N ILE A 17 -21.06 29.08 -9.90
CA ILE A 17 -20.57 30.45 -9.89
C ILE A 17 -19.07 30.45 -10.19
N THR A 18 -18.68 31.16 -11.22
CA THR A 18 -17.26 31.44 -11.47
C THR A 18 -16.84 32.66 -10.66
N LEU A 19 -15.97 32.46 -9.69
CA LEU A 19 -15.39 33.57 -8.94
C LEU A 19 -14.29 34.27 -9.76
N PRO A 20 -14.15 35.61 -9.62
CA PRO A 20 -13.01 36.30 -10.23
C PRO A 20 -11.69 35.78 -9.65
N PRO A 21 -10.55 35.95 -10.36
CA PRO A 21 -9.26 35.57 -9.87
C PRO A 21 -9.02 36.14 -8.46
N LEU A 22 -8.62 35.26 -7.53
CA LEU A 22 -8.30 35.60 -6.17
C LEU A 22 -6.77 35.52 -5.96
N LYS A 23 -6.25 36.39 -5.11
CA LYS A 23 -4.85 36.30 -4.70
C LYS A 23 -4.65 35.03 -3.87
N ALA A 24 -3.56 34.32 -4.12
CA ALA A 24 -3.19 33.15 -3.32
C ALA A 24 -3.05 33.51 -1.84
N GLY A 25 -3.51 32.63 -0.96
CA GLY A 25 -3.47 32.84 0.48
C GLY A 25 -4.61 32.15 1.23
N GLY A 26 -4.97 32.71 2.35
CA GLY A 26 -5.99 32.21 3.28
C GLY A 26 -5.39 31.97 4.67
N PRO A 27 -6.18 31.43 5.62
CA PRO A 27 -7.52 30.88 5.44
C PRO A 27 -8.59 31.95 5.20
N PHE A 28 -9.53 31.66 4.32
CA PHE A 28 -10.71 32.49 4.04
C PHE A 28 -11.98 31.82 4.56
N LEU A 29 -13.00 32.66 4.80
CA LEU A 29 -14.37 32.22 5.08
C LEU A 29 -15.20 32.38 3.82
N MET A 30 -15.93 31.33 3.42
CA MET A 30 -16.96 31.37 2.40
C MET A 30 -18.30 31.00 3.01
N GLN A 31 -19.34 31.69 2.63
CA GLN A 31 -20.71 31.38 3.03
C GLN A 31 -21.55 31.12 1.80
N ILE A 32 -22.26 30.01 1.75
CA ILE A 32 -23.20 29.62 0.71
C ILE A 32 -24.56 29.46 1.38
N ASN A 33 -25.45 30.44 1.20
CA ASN A 33 -26.69 30.54 1.97
C ASN A 33 -26.39 30.47 3.48
N ASP A 34 -26.91 29.46 4.18
CA ASP A 34 -26.70 29.22 5.60
C ASP A 34 -25.45 28.37 5.93
N ILE A 35 -24.80 27.82 4.91
CA ILE A 35 -23.62 26.97 5.05
C ILE A 35 -22.36 27.85 5.12
N LYS A 36 -21.62 27.71 6.22
CA LYS A 36 -20.32 28.39 6.40
C LYS A 36 -19.19 27.39 6.17
N LEU A 37 -18.33 27.70 5.20
CA LEU A 37 -17.11 26.98 4.91
C LEU A 37 -15.94 27.78 5.45
N ASN A 38 -15.35 27.28 6.51
CA ASN A 38 -14.18 27.89 7.13
C ASN A 38 -12.90 27.31 6.55
N ASP A 39 -11.78 28.00 6.76
CA ASP A 39 -10.44 27.50 6.49
C ASP A 39 -10.20 27.17 4.99
N ILE A 40 -10.72 28.02 4.09
CA ILE A 40 -10.48 27.88 2.65
C ILE A 40 -9.14 28.49 2.28
N LEU A 41 -8.34 27.74 1.53
CA LEU A 41 -7.12 28.23 0.92
C LEU A 41 -7.32 28.47 -0.57
N VAL A 42 -6.69 29.50 -1.08
CA VAL A 42 -6.53 29.76 -2.52
C VAL A 42 -5.07 29.56 -2.88
N GLY A 43 -4.80 28.63 -3.79
CA GLY A 43 -3.44 28.25 -4.15
C GLY A 43 -3.40 27.33 -5.35
N ASP A 44 -2.26 26.70 -5.57
CA ASP A 44 -2.04 25.77 -6.67
C ASP A 44 -2.52 24.35 -6.28
N VAL A 45 -3.46 23.81 -7.03
CA VAL A 45 -3.95 22.42 -6.84
C VAL A 45 -3.33 21.52 -7.90
N TRP A 46 -2.78 20.40 -7.47
CA TRP A 46 -2.11 19.42 -8.31
C TRP A 46 -2.84 18.07 -8.23
N LEU A 47 -3.12 17.49 -9.41
CA LEU A 47 -3.59 16.11 -9.50
C LEU A 47 -2.36 15.19 -9.46
N CYS A 48 -2.30 14.34 -8.45
CA CYS A 48 -1.24 13.33 -8.25
C CYS A 48 -1.83 11.97 -8.57
N SER A 49 -1.47 11.38 -9.73
CA SER A 49 -2.10 10.15 -10.20
C SER A 49 -1.09 9.17 -10.78
N GLY A 50 -1.50 7.91 -10.92
CA GLY A 50 -0.67 6.82 -11.41
C GLY A 50 -0.76 5.57 -10.54
N GLN A 51 0.34 4.82 -10.43
CA GLN A 51 0.35 3.56 -9.71
C GLN A 51 1.12 3.61 -8.38
N SER A 52 1.71 2.49 -7.94
CA SER A 52 2.26 2.29 -6.60
C SER A 52 3.27 3.36 -6.13
N ASN A 53 4.10 3.90 -7.01
CA ASN A 53 5.07 4.93 -6.63
C ASN A 53 4.41 6.29 -6.34
N MET A 54 3.27 6.58 -6.96
CA MET A 54 2.45 7.74 -6.60
C MET A 54 1.61 7.46 -5.35
N GLU A 55 1.09 6.23 -5.21
CA GLU A 55 0.27 5.82 -4.05
C GLU A 55 1.10 5.76 -2.76
N LEU A 56 2.38 5.42 -2.84
CA LEU A 56 3.25 5.10 -1.71
C LEU A 56 3.13 6.13 -0.57
N PRO A 57 2.59 5.77 0.59
CA PRO A 57 2.39 6.72 1.67
C PRO A 57 3.70 7.04 2.41
N VAL A 58 3.76 8.24 2.98
CA VAL A 58 4.92 8.75 3.74
C VAL A 58 5.38 7.76 4.81
N LYS A 59 4.47 7.07 5.50
CA LYS A 59 4.85 6.04 6.49
C LYS A 59 5.75 4.94 5.94
N ARG A 60 5.79 4.72 4.63
CA ARG A 60 6.61 3.70 3.96
C ARG A 60 8.04 4.16 3.69
N VAL A 61 8.31 5.46 3.77
CA VAL A 61 9.63 6.07 3.53
C VAL A 61 10.26 6.62 4.81
N MET A 62 9.63 6.41 5.96
CA MET A 62 10.11 6.90 7.27
C MET A 62 11.53 6.44 7.62
N ASP A 63 11.96 5.26 7.17
CA ASP A 63 13.31 4.77 7.43
C ASP A 63 14.41 5.65 6.80
N MET A 64 14.08 6.34 5.71
CA MET A 64 15.02 7.17 4.97
C MET A 64 14.90 8.65 5.32
N PHE A 65 13.69 9.12 5.67
CA PHE A 65 13.36 10.55 5.74
C PHE A 65 12.70 10.96 7.07
N SER A 66 12.87 10.17 8.14
CA SER A 66 12.18 10.42 9.41
C SER A 66 12.44 11.83 9.97
N ASN A 67 13.69 12.28 9.98
CA ASN A 67 14.04 13.59 10.51
C ASN A 67 13.38 14.74 9.75
N GLU A 68 13.32 14.64 8.41
CA GLU A 68 12.70 15.65 7.57
C GLU A 68 11.19 15.67 7.76
N ILE A 69 10.57 14.50 7.83
CA ILE A 69 9.12 14.36 7.92
C ILE A 69 8.62 14.76 9.32
N LEU A 70 9.29 14.31 10.39
CA LEU A 70 8.86 14.56 11.77
C LEU A 70 9.04 16.02 12.21
N ASN A 71 9.92 16.76 11.57
CA ASN A 71 10.19 18.16 11.91
C ASN A 71 9.48 19.18 11.00
N TYR A 72 8.61 18.71 10.08
CA TYR A 72 7.92 19.59 9.14
C TYR A 72 6.40 19.54 9.31
N ASN A 73 5.80 20.69 9.58
CA ASN A 73 4.36 20.92 9.59
C ASN A 73 4.05 22.15 8.73
N ASN A 74 2.97 22.13 7.97
CA ASN A 74 2.58 23.27 7.16
C ASN A 74 1.06 23.29 6.88
N GLU A 75 0.36 24.23 7.48
CA GLU A 75 -1.09 24.37 7.32
C GLU A 75 -1.51 24.84 5.92
N LYS A 76 -0.55 25.29 5.10
CA LYS A 76 -0.81 25.71 3.71
C LYS A 76 -0.67 24.58 2.70
N ILE A 77 -0.24 23.41 3.12
CA ILE A 77 -0.18 22.21 2.30
C ILE A 77 -1.31 21.28 2.73
N ARG A 78 -2.13 20.85 1.78
CA ARG A 78 -3.27 19.96 2.00
C ARG A 78 -3.29 18.83 1.01
N HIS A 79 -3.76 17.70 1.47
CA HIS A 79 -3.89 16.49 0.69
C HIS A 79 -5.29 15.92 0.84
N ILE A 80 -5.87 15.47 -0.29
CA ILE A 80 -7.10 14.70 -0.31
C ILE A 80 -6.81 13.37 -1.01
N LEU A 81 -7.18 12.27 -0.38
CA LEU A 81 -7.09 10.94 -0.97
C LEU A 81 -8.42 10.58 -1.60
N ILE A 82 -8.41 10.32 -2.90
CA ILE A 82 -9.58 9.84 -3.62
C ILE A 82 -9.77 8.36 -3.29
N PRO A 83 -10.96 7.95 -2.81
CA PRO A 83 -11.23 6.55 -2.52
C PRO A 83 -11.05 5.67 -3.76
N GLN A 84 -10.30 4.58 -3.60
CA GLN A 84 -10.05 3.63 -4.67
C GLN A 84 -11.33 2.89 -5.04
N LYS A 85 -11.82 3.18 -6.23
CA LYS A 85 -13.01 2.58 -6.84
C LYS A 85 -12.80 2.38 -8.33
N TYR A 86 -13.51 1.43 -8.91
CA TYR A 86 -13.56 1.25 -10.35
C TYR A 86 -15.03 1.18 -10.83
N ASN A 87 -15.27 1.59 -12.06
CA ASN A 87 -16.59 1.57 -12.69
C ASN A 87 -16.44 1.36 -14.20
N PHE A 88 -17.05 0.30 -14.71
CA PHE A 88 -17.00 -0.05 -16.13
C PHE A 88 -18.11 0.62 -16.96
N HIS A 89 -19.20 1.09 -16.32
CA HIS A 89 -20.40 1.54 -17.03
C HIS A 89 -20.27 2.95 -17.58
N ALA A 90 -20.03 3.93 -16.70
CA ALA A 90 -20.00 5.33 -17.10
C ALA A 90 -19.09 6.17 -16.20
N PRO A 91 -18.57 7.30 -16.70
CA PRO A 91 -17.93 8.30 -15.88
C PRO A 91 -18.82 8.74 -14.72
N GLN A 92 -18.28 8.76 -13.51
CA GLN A 92 -18.99 9.26 -12.34
C GLN A 92 -18.89 10.78 -12.28
N GLU A 93 -19.93 11.42 -11.78
CA GLU A 93 -19.99 12.88 -11.63
C GLU A 93 -19.39 13.34 -10.29
N GLU A 94 -19.45 12.49 -9.26
CA GLU A 94 -19.02 12.81 -7.91
C GLU A 94 -18.08 11.76 -7.33
N ILE A 95 -17.18 12.21 -6.49
CA ILE A 95 -16.33 11.32 -5.66
C ILE A 95 -17.10 10.92 -4.40
N SER A 96 -16.76 9.74 -3.88
CA SER A 96 -17.24 9.32 -2.56
C SER A 96 -16.75 10.28 -1.48
N ALA A 97 -17.48 10.35 -0.37
CA ALA A 97 -17.15 11.22 0.75
C ALA A 97 -15.67 11.07 1.19
N THR A 98 -14.95 12.16 1.08
CA THR A 98 -13.56 12.30 1.51
C THR A 98 -13.33 13.73 1.98
N SER A 99 -12.18 14.03 2.54
CA SER A 99 -11.89 15.37 3.05
C SER A 99 -10.43 15.76 2.91
N TRP A 100 -10.20 17.05 2.70
CA TRP A 100 -8.87 17.63 2.74
C TRP A 100 -8.22 17.46 4.12
N LYS A 101 -6.99 16.99 4.15
CA LYS A 101 -6.17 16.85 5.35
C LYS A 101 -5.02 17.85 5.31
N THR A 102 -4.88 18.62 6.36
CA THR A 102 -3.75 19.53 6.54
C THR A 102 -2.48 18.74 6.84
N LEU A 103 -1.34 19.19 6.33
CA LEU A 103 -0.04 18.61 6.60
C LEU A 103 0.36 18.86 8.05
N THR A 104 0.11 17.87 8.89
CA THR A 104 0.48 17.83 10.30
C THR A 104 1.11 16.48 10.62
N GLN A 105 1.79 16.35 11.74
CA GLN A 105 2.35 15.07 12.20
C GLN A 105 1.29 13.95 12.29
N LYS A 106 0.05 14.30 12.62
CA LYS A 106 -1.07 13.36 12.71
C LYS A 106 -1.46 12.81 11.34
N ASN A 107 -1.41 13.64 10.29
CA ASN A 107 -2.00 13.33 8.99
C ASN A 107 -0.95 12.91 7.94
N VAL A 108 0.30 13.38 8.07
CA VAL A 108 1.34 13.26 7.04
C VAL A 108 1.65 11.82 6.66
N MET A 109 1.51 10.89 7.60
CA MET A 109 1.84 9.48 7.38
C MET A 109 1.01 8.81 6.26
N GLU A 110 -0.18 9.36 5.98
CA GLU A 110 -1.07 8.85 4.94
C GLU A 110 -0.99 9.64 3.62
N PHE A 111 -0.18 10.71 3.56
CA PHE A 111 0.03 11.44 2.32
C PHE A 111 0.84 10.58 1.34
N SER A 112 0.64 10.77 0.03
CA SER A 112 1.61 10.28 -0.95
C SER A 112 2.98 10.87 -0.66
N ALA A 113 4.00 10.03 -0.54
CA ALA A 113 5.35 10.49 -0.24
C ALA A 113 5.90 11.39 -1.36
N LEU A 114 5.70 11.02 -2.62
CA LEU A 114 6.11 11.82 -3.76
C LEU A 114 5.43 13.19 -3.76
N ALA A 115 4.11 13.19 -3.59
CA ALA A 115 3.33 14.42 -3.55
C ALA A 115 3.69 15.31 -2.35
N TYR A 116 4.01 14.71 -1.19
CA TYR A 116 4.49 15.42 -0.01
C TYR A 116 5.78 16.19 -0.29
N PHE A 117 6.82 15.52 -0.80
CA PHE A 117 8.10 16.17 -1.09
C PHE A 117 7.97 17.23 -2.17
N PHE A 118 7.17 16.96 -3.20
CA PHE A 118 6.86 17.96 -4.24
C PHE A 118 6.18 19.20 -3.64
N ALA A 119 5.15 19.03 -2.83
CA ALA A 119 4.40 20.17 -2.27
C ALA A 119 5.24 20.98 -1.29
N LYS A 120 6.10 20.32 -0.50
CA LYS A 120 7.04 20.97 0.39
C LYS A 120 7.96 21.89 -0.40
N GLU A 121 8.63 21.37 -1.42
CA GLU A 121 9.55 22.12 -2.29
C GLU A 121 8.84 23.28 -3.00
N MET A 122 7.64 23.06 -3.52
CA MET A 122 6.85 24.10 -4.19
C MET A 122 6.47 25.22 -3.23
N TYR A 123 6.00 24.88 -2.04
CA TYR A 123 5.63 25.90 -1.04
C TYR A 123 6.85 26.69 -0.56
N GLU A 124 7.97 26.03 -0.26
CA GLU A 124 9.19 26.70 0.20
C GLU A 124 9.73 27.69 -0.83
N LYS A 125 9.58 27.39 -2.14
CA LYS A 125 10.01 28.28 -3.24
C LYS A 125 9.04 29.42 -3.52
N THR A 126 7.74 29.20 -3.38
CA THR A 126 6.73 30.14 -3.88
C THR A 126 5.93 30.84 -2.78
N GLY A 127 5.81 30.24 -1.60
CA GLY A 127 4.91 30.69 -0.54
C GLY A 127 3.40 30.53 -0.88
N ILE A 128 3.09 29.92 -2.03
CA ILE A 128 1.71 29.70 -2.50
C ILE A 128 1.15 28.45 -1.84
N PRO A 129 -0.07 28.47 -1.24
CA PRO A 129 -0.70 27.26 -0.73
C PRO A 129 -0.80 26.16 -1.77
N VAL A 130 -0.56 24.90 -1.37
CA VAL A 130 -0.55 23.74 -2.27
C VAL A 130 -1.61 22.74 -1.85
N GLY A 131 -2.47 22.38 -2.80
CA GLY A 131 -3.45 21.29 -2.67
C GLY A 131 -3.01 20.09 -3.51
N LEU A 132 -3.03 18.90 -2.91
CA LEU A 132 -2.67 17.63 -3.54
C LEU A 132 -3.90 16.74 -3.62
N ILE A 133 -4.40 16.49 -4.83
CA ILE A 133 -5.46 15.51 -5.07
C ILE A 133 -4.78 14.19 -5.43
N ASN A 134 -4.70 13.24 -4.49
CA ASN A 134 -4.12 11.94 -4.73
C ASN A 134 -5.17 10.95 -5.25
N SER A 135 -5.10 10.64 -6.55
CA SER A 135 -5.95 9.68 -7.25
C SER A 135 -5.04 8.62 -7.88
N SER A 136 -4.59 7.67 -7.07
CA SER A 136 -3.62 6.64 -7.48
C SER A 136 -3.98 5.25 -6.96
N TRP A 137 -3.54 4.21 -7.66
CA TRP A 137 -3.76 2.82 -7.26
C TRP A 137 -2.62 1.91 -7.75
N GLY A 138 -1.98 1.20 -6.82
CA GLY A 138 -0.82 0.34 -7.09
C GLY A 138 -1.10 -0.78 -8.08
N GLY A 139 -0.10 -1.07 -8.93
CA GLY A 139 -0.16 -2.14 -9.91
C GLY A 139 -0.98 -1.86 -11.17
N THR A 140 -1.65 -0.71 -11.26
CA THR A 140 -2.59 -0.42 -12.35
C THR A 140 -1.88 -0.06 -13.65
N PRO A 141 -2.31 -0.62 -14.80
CA PRO A 141 -1.81 -0.26 -16.11
C PRO A 141 -2.47 1.04 -16.61
N VAL A 142 -1.84 1.70 -17.57
CA VAL A 142 -2.27 3.02 -18.06
C VAL A 142 -3.66 3.00 -18.68
N GLU A 143 -4.05 1.93 -19.38
CA GLU A 143 -5.35 1.78 -20.02
C GLU A 143 -6.55 1.83 -19.06
N ALA A 144 -6.32 1.53 -17.78
CA ALA A 144 -7.34 1.68 -16.74
C ALA A 144 -7.69 3.15 -16.46
N TRP A 145 -6.76 4.06 -16.73
CA TRP A 145 -6.84 5.49 -16.45
C TRP A 145 -7.22 6.34 -17.66
N ILE A 146 -7.42 5.73 -18.83
CA ILE A 146 -7.77 6.43 -20.08
C ILE A 146 -9.28 6.33 -20.29
N SER A 147 -9.92 7.42 -20.73
CA SER A 147 -11.34 7.43 -21.08
C SER A 147 -11.66 6.48 -22.22
N GLU A 148 -12.93 6.09 -22.36
CA GLU A 148 -13.36 5.29 -23.50
C GLU A 148 -13.09 6.00 -24.83
N GLU A 149 -13.31 7.31 -24.88
CA GLU A 149 -12.99 8.13 -26.07
C GLU A 149 -11.47 8.13 -26.34
N GLY A 150 -10.63 8.21 -25.32
CA GLY A 150 -9.17 8.13 -25.47
C GLY A 150 -8.68 6.76 -25.97
N LEU A 151 -9.43 5.69 -25.73
CA LEU A 151 -9.12 4.34 -26.19
C LEU A 151 -9.81 3.94 -27.50
N LYS A 152 -10.54 4.81 -28.17
CA LYS A 152 -11.29 4.47 -29.38
C LYS A 152 -10.45 3.88 -30.52
N GLU A 153 -9.18 4.31 -30.63
CA GLU A 153 -8.24 3.76 -31.62
C GLU A 153 -7.67 2.38 -31.21
N PHE A 154 -8.02 1.87 -30.05
CA PHE A 154 -7.54 0.61 -29.49
C PHE A 154 -8.70 -0.38 -29.24
N PRO A 155 -9.30 -0.97 -30.29
CA PRO A 155 -10.53 -1.75 -30.19
C PRO A 155 -10.42 -2.97 -29.26
N LEU A 156 -9.22 -3.52 -29.04
CA LEU A 156 -9.02 -4.64 -28.12
C LEU A 156 -9.36 -4.24 -26.67
N TYR A 157 -8.99 -3.03 -26.26
CA TYR A 157 -9.29 -2.51 -24.91
C TYR A 157 -10.80 -2.23 -24.76
N ILE A 158 -11.42 -1.63 -25.76
CA ILE A 158 -12.87 -1.35 -25.75
C ILE A 158 -13.68 -2.66 -25.71
N ASN A 159 -13.29 -3.64 -26.51
CA ASN A 159 -13.95 -4.95 -26.50
C ASN A 159 -13.76 -5.69 -25.15
N SER A 160 -12.57 -5.56 -24.55
CA SER A 160 -12.29 -6.10 -23.21
C SER A 160 -13.17 -5.44 -22.15
N LYS A 161 -13.31 -4.10 -22.18
CA LYS A 161 -14.18 -3.36 -21.25
C LYS A 161 -15.60 -3.87 -21.25
N ARG A 162 -16.19 -4.13 -22.44
CA ARG A 162 -17.58 -4.63 -22.60
C ARG A 162 -17.85 -5.91 -21.82
N LEU A 163 -16.84 -6.80 -21.70
CA LEU A 163 -16.98 -8.02 -20.90
C LEU A 163 -17.21 -7.68 -19.42
N TYR A 164 -16.56 -6.64 -18.92
CA TYR A 164 -16.63 -6.25 -17.51
C TYR A 164 -17.81 -5.31 -17.18
N GLU A 165 -18.57 -4.86 -18.18
CA GLU A 165 -19.88 -4.20 -18.01
C GLU A 165 -20.96 -5.20 -17.56
N ASP A 166 -20.74 -6.49 -17.77
CA ASP A 166 -21.61 -7.55 -17.23
C ASP A 166 -21.34 -7.76 -15.74
N ASP A 167 -22.16 -7.16 -14.89
CA ASP A 167 -22.06 -7.29 -13.43
C ASP A 167 -22.26 -8.73 -12.95
N ALA A 168 -23.06 -9.52 -13.66
CA ALA A 168 -23.27 -10.94 -13.33
C ALA A 168 -21.99 -11.73 -13.59
N TYR A 169 -21.32 -11.52 -14.71
CA TYR A 169 -20.02 -12.08 -15.02
C TYR A 169 -18.98 -11.69 -13.95
N CYS A 170 -18.84 -10.40 -13.66
CA CYS A 170 -17.90 -9.91 -12.67
C CYS A 170 -18.15 -10.52 -11.27
N SER A 171 -19.41 -10.60 -10.86
CA SER A 171 -19.79 -11.19 -9.57
C SER A 171 -19.52 -12.69 -9.53
N HIS A 172 -19.76 -13.41 -10.63
CA HIS A 172 -19.46 -14.83 -10.74
C HIS A 172 -17.96 -15.10 -10.59
N ILE A 173 -17.11 -14.36 -11.33
CA ILE A 173 -15.65 -14.50 -11.23
C ILE A 173 -15.15 -14.24 -9.80
N LYS A 174 -15.58 -13.15 -9.18
CA LYS A 174 -15.20 -12.84 -7.78
C LYS A 174 -15.55 -13.96 -6.82
N LYS A 175 -16.73 -14.57 -7.00
CA LYS A 175 -17.18 -15.70 -6.16
C LYS A 175 -16.30 -16.93 -6.38
N LEU A 176 -16.03 -17.29 -7.62
CA LEU A 176 -15.15 -18.43 -7.96
C LEU A 176 -13.74 -18.23 -7.39
N GLU A 177 -13.17 -17.05 -7.55
CA GLU A 177 -11.84 -16.72 -7.02
C GLU A 177 -11.80 -16.82 -5.50
N ALA A 178 -12.79 -16.26 -4.82
CA ALA A 178 -12.89 -16.33 -3.36
C ALA A 178 -13.00 -17.78 -2.87
N GLU A 179 -13.81 -18.61 -3.53
CA GLU A 179 -13.95 -20.04 -3.23
C GLU A 179 -12.66 -20.82 -3.48
N ASN A 180 -11.99 -20.58 -4.61
CA ASN A 180 -10.75 -21.25 -4.95
C ASN A 180 -9.62 -20.88 -3.98
N PHE A 181 -9.49 -19.59 -3.67
CA PHE A 181 -8.51 -19.10 -2.71
C PHE A 181 -8.77 -19.59 -1.29
N TYR A 182 -10.02 -19.66 -0.89
CA TYR A 182 -10.42 -20.24 0.40
C TYR A 182 -10.05 -21.74 0.47
N ARG A 183 -10.33 -22.52 -0.58
CA ARG A 183 -9.99 -23.95 -0.63
C ARG A 183 -8.48 -24.17 -0.60
N TRP A 184 -7.72 -23.35 -1.33
CA TRP A 184 -6.26 -23.41 -1.33
C TRP A 184 -5.70 -23.13 0.06
N ASN A 185 -6.13 -22.06 0.73
CA ASN A 185 -5.71 -21.73 2.10
C ASN A 185 -6.12 -22.79 3.11
N LEU A 186 -7.31 -23.35 2.99
CA LEU A 186 -7.76 -24.42 3.87
C LEU A 186 -6.92 -25.70 3.70
N SER A 187 -6.55 -26.04 2.46
CA SER A 187 -5.67 -27.16 2.15
C SER A 187 -4.28 -26.91 2.74
N LEU A 188 -3.70 -25.73 2.52
CA LEU A 188 -2.44 -25.32 3.11
C LEU A 188 -2.47 -25.42 4.65
N TYR A 189 -3.49 -24.85 5.29
CA TYR A 189 -3.63 -24.92 6.73
C TYR A 189 -3.66 -26.36 7.25
N ARG A 190 -4.44 -27.24 6.60
CA ARG A 190 -4.62 -28.63 7.03
C ARG A 190 -3.37 -29.49 6.84
N SER A 191 -2.56 -29.20 5.81
CA SER A 191 -1.36 -29.98 5.49
C SER A 191 -0.08 -29.43 6.13
N ASP A 192 -0.13 -28.27 6.78
CA ASP A 192 1.04 -27.65 7.38
C ASP A 192 1.49 -28.37 8.65
N ALA A 193 2.55 -29.20 8.53
CA ALA A 193 3.12 -29.94 9.65
C ALA A 193 3.53 -29.04 10.82
N GLY A 194 4.00 -27.82 10.51
CA GLY A 194 4.43 -26.86 11.54
C GLY A 194 3.33 -26.37 12.46
N LEU A 195 2.07 -26.48 12.03
CA LEU A 195 0.91 -26.13 12.85
C LEU A 195 0.33 -27.33 13.60
N HIS A 196 0.48 -28.57 13.08
CA HIS A 196 -0.30 -29.71 13.49
C HIS A 196 0.51 -30.88 14.08
N GLU A 197 1.87 -30.82 14.08
CA GLU A 197 2.65 -31.74 14.88
C GLU A 197 2.33 -31.59 16.37
N SER A 198 2.57 -32.64 17.14
CA SER A 198 2.28 -32.68 18.60
C SER A 198 2.86 -31.49 19.37
N THR A 199 4.03 -31.01 18.93
CA THR A 199 4.64 -29.75 19.36
C THR A 199 4.70 -28.83 18.15
N PRO A 200 3.92 -27.76 18.11
CA PRO A 200 3.96 -26.81 16.99
C PRO A 200 5.36 -26.22 16.79
N TRP A 201 5.75 -26.01 15.55
CA TRP A 201 7.10 -25.56 15.21
C TRP A 201 7.47 -24.16 15.71
N TYR A 202 6.52 -23.38 16.15
CA TYR A 202 6.74 -22.10 16.81
C TYR A 202 6.92 -22.21 18.34
N ALA A 203 6.70 -23.38 18.92
CA ALA A 203 6.83 -23.57 20.37
C ALA A 203 8.30 -23.42 20.84
N THR A 204 8.48 -22.92 22.05
CA THR A 204 9.81 -22.70 22.63
C THR A 204 10.58 -23.98 22.90
N ASN A 205 9.87 -25.06 23.20
CA ASN A 205 10.41 -26.39 23.49
C ASN A 205 10.51 -27.30 22.25
N TYR A 206 10.27 -26.76 21.04
CA TYR A 206 10.39 -27.53 19.81
C TYR A 206 11.88 -27.81 19.50
N ASP A 207 12.21 -29.07 19.23
CA ASP A 207 13.57 -29.49 18.83
C ASP A 207 13.76 -29.32 17.32
N ASP A 208 14.55 -28.32 16.95
CA ASP A 208 14.88 -27.98 15.57
C ASP A 208 16.34 -28.40 15.17
N ASN A 209 16.98 -29.29 15.90
CA ASN A 209 18.35 -29.70 15.63
C ASN A 209 18.54 -30.38 14.27
N ASN A 210 17.50 -31.03 13.74
CA ASN A 210 17.50 -31.71 12.45
C ASN A 210 17.08 -30.79 11.28
N TRP A 211 16.84 -29.48 11.52
CA TRP A 211 16.49 -28.55 10.48
C TRP A 211 17.72 -28.14 9.66
N GLN A 212 17.51 -27.89 8.37
CA GLN A 212 18.55 -27.39 7.49
C GLN A 212 18.96 -25.97 7.88
N THR A 213 20.26 -25.72 8.01
CA THR A 213 20.78 -24.37 8.20
C THR A 213 20.91 -23.67 6.86
N VAL A 214 20.32 -22.47 6.74
CA VAL A 214 20.27 -21.67 5.51
C VAL A 214 20.76 -20.23 5.76
N ASN A 215 21.30 -19.61 4.73
CA ASN A 215 21.68 -18.20 4.75
C ASN A 215 20.86 -17.42 3.69
N MET A 216 19.73 -16.89 4.10
CA MET A 216 18.79 -16.18 3.23
C MET A 216 19.28 -14.79 2.78
N PHE A 217 20.40 -14.30 3.31
CA PHE A 217 20.91 -12.95 3.04
C PHE A 217 22.14 -12.92 2.13
N SER A 218 22.86 -14.03 2.00
CA SER A 218 24.05 -14.12 1.16
C SER A 218 23.87 -15.06 -0.03
N GLN A 219 22.80 -15.84 -0.04
CA GLN A 219 22.57 -16.85 -1.06
C GLN A 219 21.11 -16.82 -1.53
N SER A 220 20.89 -17.12 -2.80
CA SER A 220 19.54 -17.32 -3.34
C SER A 220 18.91 -18.58 -2.71
N TRP A 221 17.60 -18.72 -2.90
CA TRP A 221 16.84 -19.89 -2.45
C TRP A 221 17.46 -21.19 -2.97
N GLY A 222 17.74 -21.26 -4.27
CA GLY A 222 18.37 -22.44 -4.89
C GLY A 222 19.78 -22.73 -4.41
N ASN A 223 20.59 -21.69 -4.13
CA ASN A 223 21.95 -21.85 -3.62
C ASN A 223 21.99 -22.38 -2.17
N ASN A 224 20.88 -22.28 -1.44
CA ASN A 224 20.68 -22.96 -0.16
C ASN A 224 20.21 -24.41 -0.33
N GLY A 225 20.08 -24.92 -1.55
CA GLY A 225 19.54 -26.26 -1.83
C GLY A 225 18.03 -26.37 -1.63
N LEU A 226 17.31 -25.25 -1.65
CA LEU A 226 15.87 -25.21 -1.45
C LEU A 226 15.14 -25.10 -2.78
N ASN A 227 14.00 -25.78 -2.90
CA ASN A 227 13.12 -25.64 -4.05
C ASN A 227 12.16 -24.47 -3.86
N PRO A 228 12.07 -23.55 -4.82
CA PRO A 228 11.10 -22.46 -4.79
C PRO A 228 9.71 -23.00 -5.18
N ILE A 229 8.96 -23.46 -4.21
CA ILE A 229 7.61 -24.03 -4.41
C ILE A 229 6.58 -23.24 -3.62
N GLY A 230 5.32 -23.34 -4.00
CA GLY A 230 4.19 -22.85 -3.23
C GLY A 230 4.04 -23.60 -1.91
N GLY A 231 3.43 -22.95 -0.92
CA GLY A 231 3.14 -23.57 0.36
C GLY A 231 3.67 -22.84 1.58
N SER A 232 3.87 -23.57 2.67
CA SER A 232 4.39 -23.00 3.92
C SER A 232 5.85 -23.39 4.15
N HIS A 233 6.65 -22.38 4.47
CA HIS A 233 8.07 -22.48 4.74
C HIS A 233 8.34 -21.92 6.13
N TRP A 234 9.00 -22.69 6.97
CA TRP A 234 9.28 -22.30 8.35
C TRP A 234 10.76 -22.00 8.55
N LEU A 235 11.00 -20.88 9.18
CA LEU A 235 12.34 -20.41 9.53
C LEU A 235 12.40 -20.16 11.03
N ARG A 236 13.47 -20.60 11.67
CA ARG A 236 13.73 -20.38 13.10
C ARG A 236 15.11 -19.83 13.32
N GLN A 237 15.23 -18.89 14.26
CA GLN A 237 16.53 -18.34 14.67
C GLN A 237 16.55 -18.16 16.18
N ASP A 238 17.58 -18.68 16.82
CA ASP A 238 17.89 -18.37 18.21
C ASP A 238 18.74 -17.11 18.29
N ILE A 239 18.42 -16.25 19.23
CA ILE A 239 19.12 -15.00 19.47
C ILE A 239 19.42 -14.83 20.96
N GLU A 240 20.51 -14.15 21.28
CA GLU A 240 20.87 -13.80 22.66
C GLU A 240 20.40 -12.38 22.97
N ILE A 241 19.57 -12.26 23.99
CA ILE A 241 19.02 -10.99 24.47
C ILE A 241 19.76 -10.54 25.73
N PRO A 242 20.31 -9.31 25.76
CA PRO A 242 21.02 -8.80 26.93
C PRO A 242 20.08 -8.60 28.13
N GLN A 243 20.65 -8.63 29.34
CA GLN A 243 19.90 -8.43 30.58
C GLN A 243 19.13 -7.09 30.60
N SER A 244 19.68 -6.05 29.95
CA SER A 244 19.04 -4.72 29.86
C SER A 244 17.70 -4.74 29.13
N TRP A 245 17.39 -5.74 28.31
CA TRP A 245 16.15 -5.88 27.54
C TRP A 245 15.12 -6.80 28.20
N ASN A 246 15.51 -7.47 29.30
CA ASN A 246 14.64 -8.44 29.95
C ASN A 246 13.28 -7.86 30.30
N GLY A 247 12.23 -8.43 29.75
CA GLY A 247 10.85 -8.02 29.99
C GLY A 247 10.42 -6.72 29.32
N LYS A 248 11.29 -6.02 28.59
CA LYS A 248 10.96 -4.80 27.88
C LYS A 248 10.18 -5.07 26.59
N GLU A 249 9.49 -4.04 26.14
CA GLU A 249 8.91 -3.99 24.80
C GLU A 249 10.02 -3.77 23.77
N ALA A 250 9.86 -4.35 22.58
CA ALA A 250 10.80 -4.17 21.48
C ALA A 250 10.07 -4.12 20.12
N THR A 251 10.76 -3.65 19.10
CA THR A 251 10.29 -3.67 17.72
C THR A 251 11.09 -4.68 16.91
N LEU A 252 10.39 -5.66 16.31
CA LEU A 252 10.95 -6.62 15.38
C LEU A 252 10.78 -6.11 13.95
N ARG A 253 11.87 -5.99 13.22
CA ARG A 253 11.89 -5.64 11.82
C ARG A 253 12.38 -6.83 11.00
N LEU A 254 11.56 -7.31 10.07
CA LEU A 254 11.86 -8.44 9.19
C LEU A 254 11.77 -8.03 7.71
N GLY A 255 12.20 -6.81 7.38
CA GLY A 255 12.28 -6.30 6.02
C GLY A 255 10.98 -6.44 5.25
N CYS A 256 11.06 -7.08 4.07
CA CYS A 256 9.92 -7.56 3.30
C CYS A 256 10.07 -9.06 3.08
N ILE A 257 8.95 -9.79 3.12
CA ILE A 257 8.92 -11.25 2.97
C ILE A 257 8.00 -11.61 1.80
N VAL A 258 8.44 -12.53 0.94
CA VAL A 258 7.69 -13.02 -0.23
C VAL A 258 7.04 -14.38 0.11
N ASP A 259 5.71 -14.52 0.12
CA ASP A 259 4.70 -13.50 -0.14
C ASP A 259 4.07 -12.97 1.15
N ALA A 260 3.59 -13.89 2.03
CA ALA A 260 2.95 -13.59 3.30
C ALA A 260 3.70 -14.26 4.45
N ASP A 261 3.44 -13.81 5.67
CA ASP A 261 4.10 -14.39 6.86
C ASP A 261 3.19 -14.41 8.09
N SER A 262 3.59 -15.24 9.06
CA SER A 262 3.16 -15.18 10.45
C SER A 262 4.39 -15.33 11.33
N VAL A 263 4.53 -14.47 12.34
CA VAL A 263 5.75 -14.37 13.14
C VAL A 263 5.47 -14.61 14.60
N TYR A 264 6.36 -15.39 15.22
CA TYR A 264 6.30 -15.73 16.63
C TYR A 264 7.63 -15.41 17.29
N VAL A 265 7.57 -14.91 18.52
CA VAL A 265 8.73 -14.72 19.40
C VAL A 265 8.48 -15.49 20.69
N ASN A 266 9.38 -16.40 21.03
CA ASN A 266 9.23 -17.29 22.19
C ASN A 266 7.84 -17.99 22.22
N GLY A 267 7.36 -18.46 21.06
CA GLY A 267 6.08 -19.14 20.93
C GLY A 267 4.85 -18.22 20.91
N VAL A 268 5.02 -16.92 21.14
CA VAL A 268 3.93 -15.93 21.13
C VAL A 268 3.82 -15.29 19.76
N PHE A 269 2.62 -15.31 19.17
CA PHE A 269 2.35 -14.61 17.91
C PHE A 269 2.50 -13.09 18.06
N VAL A 270 3.30 -12.47 17.20
CA VAL A 270 3.58 -11.03 17.26
C VAL A 270 3.11 -10.26 16.02
N GLY A 271 2.80 -10.94 14.92
CA GLY A 271 2.27 -10.27 13.75
C GLY A 271 2.21 -11.11 12.49
N THR A 272 1.51 -10.57 11.49
CA THR A 272 1.34 -11.15 10.15
C THR A 272 1.22 -10.08 9.10
N THR A 273 1.65 -10.39 7.88
CA THR A 273 1.45 -9.53 6.71
C THR A 273 1.09 -10.42 5.52
N SER A 274 0.03 -10.07 4.81
CA SER A 274 -0.61 -10.95 3.81
C SER A 274 -0.03 -10.87 2.41
N TYR A 275 0.92 -9.96 2.13
CA TYR A 275 1.53 -9.83 0.80
C TYR A 275 2.94 -9.21 0.85
N GLN A 276 3.70 -9.33 -0.23
CA GLN A 276 5.15 -9.15 -0.25
C GLN A 276 5.68 -7.72 0.00
N TYR A 277 4.94 -6.67 -0.32
CA TYR A 277 5.51 -5.32 -0.36
C TYR A 277 5.61 -4.57 0.97
N PRO A 278 4.67 -4.68 1.94
CA PRO A 278 4.78 -3.93 3.18
C PRO A 278 6.01 -4.35 4.01
N PRO A 279 6.70 -3.40 4.65
CA PRO A 279 7.73 -3.73 5.61
C PRO A 279 7.12 -4.44 6.82
N ARG A 280 7.77 -5.49 7.28
CA ARG A 280 7.42 -6.23 8.50
C ARG A 280 7.98 -5.47 9.69
N ILE A 281 7.11 -4.78 10.38
CA ILE A 281 7.43 -4.03 11.60
C ILE A 281 6.43 -4.48 12.65
N TYR A 282 6.88 -5.38 13.52
CA TYR A 282 6.04 -6.01 14.53
C TYR A 282 6.44 -5.58 15.93
N ARG A 283 5.45 -5.27 16.75
CA ARG A 283 5.67 -4.99 18.16
C ARG A 283 5.84 -6.30 18.92
N ILE A 284 6.91 -6.42 19.69
CA ILE A 284 7.08 -7.48 20.67
C ILE A 284 6.60 -6.91 22.01
N PRO A 285 5.50 -7.39 22.57
CA PRO A 285 4.99 -6.89 23.85
C PRO A 285 5.98 -7.08 25.00
N ALA A 286 5.88 -6.23 26.01
CA ALA A 286 6.63 -6.40 27.24
C ALA A 286 6.40 -7.77 27.87
N GLY A 287 7.43 -8.38 28.46
CA GLY A 287 7.39 -9.69 29.08
C GLY A 287 7.65 -10.88 28.14
N ILE A 288 7.71 -10.69 26.83
CA ILE A 288 8.00 -11.75 25.85
C ILE A 288 9.49 -12.03 25.76
N LEU A 289 10.33 -10.98 25.60
CA LEU A 289 11.78 -11.12 25.60
C LEU A 289 12.31 -11.39 27.00
N LYS A 290 13.24 -12.33 27.07
CA LYS A 290 13.92 -12.72 28.32
C LYS A 290 15.42 -12.59 28.13
N SER A 291 16.16 -12.30 29.19
CA SER A 291 17.62 -12.35 29.16
C SER A 291 18.11 -13.73 28.72
N GLY A 292 19.17 -13.76 27.92
CA GLY A 292 19.73 -14.97 27.35
C GLY A 292 19.01 -15.44 26.08
N LYS A 293 18.88 -16.74 25.91
CA LYS A 293 18.37 -17.35 24.68
C LYS A 293 16.88 -17.09 24.46
N ASN A 294 16.54 -16.55 23.28
CA ASN A 294 15.19 -16.37 22.78
C ASN A 294 15.08 -16.95 21.36
N ASN A 295 13.88 -17.26 20.91
CA ASN A 295 13.63 -17.81 19.58
C ASN A 295 12.69 -16.93 18.78
N ILE A 296 13.02 -16.68 17.52
CA ILE A 296 12.16 -16.08 16.51
C ILE A 296 11.78 -17.17 15.52
N THR A 297 10.48 -17.35 15.29
CA THR A 297 9.95 -18.25 14.28
C THR A 297 9.16 -17.48 13.25
N VAL A 298 9.46 -17.68 11.96
CA VAL A 298 8.76 -17.08 10.83
C VAL A 298 8.17 -18.20 9.98
N ARG A 299 6.85 -18.19 9.84
CA ARG A 299 6.12 -19.00 8.87
C ARG A 299 5.88 -18.17 7.63
N ILE A 300 6.52 -18.49 6.52
CA ILE A 300 6.29 -17.85 5.21
C ILE A 300 5.25 -18.66 4.44
N ILE A 301 4.32 -17.98 3.81
CA ILE A 301 3.39 -18.56 2.83
C ILE A 301 3.80 -18.07 1.44
N SER A 302 4.12 -19.01 0.56
CA SER A 302 4.45 -18.75 -0.85
C SER A 302 3.29 -19.09 -1.75
N ASN A 303 2.91 -18.13 -2.59
CA ASN A 303 1.87 -18.31 -3.60
C ASN A 303 2.35 -19.03 -4.86
N GLY A 304 3.60 -19.48 -4.90
CA GLY A 304 4.18 -20.24 -6.02
C GLY A 304 5.38 -19.57 -6.70
N GLY A 305 5.85 -18.43 -6.13
CA GLY A 305 7.07 -17.74 -6.56
C GLY A 305 8.33 -18.22 -5.81
N GLN A 306 9.30 -17.36 -5.66
CA GLN A 306 10.47 -17.58 -4.82
C GLN A 306 10.22 -17.01 -3.42
N PRO A 307 9.88 -17.84 -2.43
CA PRO A 307 9.68 -17.36 -1.07
C PRO A 307 11.00 -16.86 -0.47
N GLY A 308 10.92 -16.00 0.52
CA GLY A 308 12.10 -15.59 1.28
C GLY A 308 12.13 -14.14 1.73
N PHE A 309 13.29 -13.77 2.25
CA PHE A 309 13.59 -12.43 2.74
C PHE A 309 14.16 -11.55 1.62
N VAL A 310 13.65 -10.33 1.47
CA VAL A 310 14.22 -9.33 0.54
C VAL A 310 15.51 -8.78 1.15
N GLN A 311 16.65 -9.07 0.53
CA GLN A 311 17.98 -8.95 1.15
C GLN A 311 18.38 -7.54 1.62
N GLU A 312 18.02 -6.49 0.88
CA GLU A 312 18.45 -5.11 1.12
C GLU A 312 17.64 -4.37 2.20
N LYS A 313 16.71 -5.06 2.85
CA LYS A 313 15.86 -4.47 3.87
C LYS A 313 16.45 -4.69 5.28
N PRO A 314 16.00 -3.91 6.29
CA PRO A 314 16.45 -4.09 7.67
C PRO A 314 15.83 -5.34 8.31
N TYR A 315 16.69 -6.18 8.89
CA TYR A 315 16.32 -7.35 9.69
C TYR A 315 16.99 -7.23 11.04
N LYS A 316 16.24 -6.82 12.06
CA LYS A 316 16.77 -6.53 13.39
C LYS A 316 15.67 -6.45 14.44
N ILE A 317 16.03 -6.61 15.71
CA ILE A 317 15.21 -6.22 16.85
C ILE A 317 15.77 -4.92 17.41
N ILE A 318 14.88 -4.02 17.79
CA ILE A 318 15.22 -2.73 18.39
C ILE A 318 14.54 -2.67 19.74
N CYS A 319 15.31 -2.37 20.78
CA CYS A 319 14.83 -2.08 22.12
C CYS A 319 15.50 -0.80 22.63
N ASP A 320 14.69 0.21 22.95
CA ASP A 320 15.21 1.55 23.25
C ASP A 320 16.10 2.07 22.10
N ASN A 321 17.39 2.32 22.36
CA ASN A 321 18.37 2.80 21.37
C ASN A 321 19.37 1.70 20.93
N GLU A 322 19.15 0.46 21.35
CA GLU A 322 20.02 -0.66 21.00
C GLU A 322 19.36 -1.57 19.95
N GLU A 323 20.16 -2.28 19.16
CA GLU A 323 19.64 -3.20 18.14
C GLU A 323 20.45 -4.50 18.07
N ILE A 324 19.76 -5.58 17.69
CA ILE A 324 20.34 -6.88 17.40
C ILE A 324 20.08 -7.22 15.95
N ASN A 325 21.13 -7.50 15.18
CA ASN A 325 21.06 -7.86 13.77
C ASN A 325 20.59 -9.31 13.62
N LEU A 326 19.59 -9.52 12.75
CA LEU A 326 19.03 -10.84 12.41
C LEU A 326 19.52 -11.38 11.05
N LYS A 327 20.38 -10.66 10.33
CA LYS A 327 20.98 -11.11 9.05
C LYS A 327 22.05 -12.18 9.28
N GLN A 328 21.66 -13.27 9.91
CA GLN A 328 22.50 -14.41 10.23
C GLN A 328 21.91 -15.68 9.61
N LYS A 329 22.47 -16.85 9.92
CA LYS A 329 21.92 -18.13 9.51
C LYS A 329 20.61 -18.42 10.24
N TRP A 330 19.65 -18.99 9.51
CA TRP A 330 18.39 -19.47 10.03
C TRP A 330 18.31 -20.99 9.87
N LYS A 331 17.51 -21.65 10.68
CA LYS A 331 17.10 -23.03 10.47
C LYS A 331 15.83 -23.03 9.63
N TYR A 332 15.74 -23.92 8.68
CA TYR A 332 14.64 -24.04 7.71
C TYR A 332 14.03 -25.43 7.69
N ARG A 333 12.71 -25.50 7.55
CA ARG A 333 11.95 -26.71 7.23
C ARG A 333 10.71 -26.37 6.41
N LEU A 334 10.40 -27.22 5.43
CA LEU A 334 9.17 -27.12 4.64
C LEU A 334 7.99 -27.62 5.48
N GLY A 335 6.96 -26.80 5.65
CA GLY A 335 5.74 -27.15 6.38
C GLY A 335 4.75 -27.94 5.55
N ALA A 336 4.38 -27.38 4.40
CA ALA A 336 3.51 -28.02 3.41
C ALA A 336 3.85 -27.57 1.99
N PRO A 337 4.13 -28.48 1.04
CA PRO A 337 4.19 -28.16 -0.37
C PRO A 337 2.77 -27.93 -0.90
N MET A 338 2.60 -26.88 -1.71
CA MET A 338 1.32 -26.59 -2.38
C MET A 338 1.54 -26.29 -3.86
N PRO A 339 0.56 -26.56 -4.72
CA PRO A 339 0.56 -25.98 -6.06
C PRO A 339 0.52 -24.45 -5.96
N PRO A 340 0.88 -23.73 -7.05
CA PRO A 340 0.69 -22.28 -7.08
C PRO A 340 -0.70 -21.88 -6.64
N ALA A 341 -0.80 -20.76 -5.90
CA ALA A 341 -2.10 -20.22 -5.51
C ALA A 341 -2.93 -19.88 -6.76
N PRO A 342 -4.26 -19.95 -6.68
CA PRO A 342 -5.13 -19.56 -7.79
C PRO A 342 -4.84 -18.12 -8.24
N GLU A 343 -4.83 -17.91 -9.55
CA GLU A 343 -4.73 -16.56 -10.11
C GLU A 343 -5.95 -15.74 -9.72
N MET A 344 -5.73 -14.43 -9.51
CA MET A 344 -6.78 -13.47 -9.21
C MET A 344 -6.92 -12.47 -10.34
N MET A 345 -8.16 -12.15 -10.71
CA MET A 345 -8.46 -11.11 -11.67
C MET A 345 -8.54 -9.76 -10.96
N PHE A 346 -7.58 -8.90 -11.19
CA PHE A 346 -7.61 -7.53 -10.70
C PHE A 346 -8.53 -6.68 -11.59
N PHE A 347 -9.81 -6.56 -11.24
CA PHE A 347 -10.79 -5.80 -12.02
C PHE A 347 -10.38 -4.34 -12.22
N TRP A 348 -9.72 -3.74 -11.24
CA TRP A 348 -9.22 -2.36 -11.34
C TRP A 348 -8.02 -2.17 -12.28
N TYR A 349 -7.51 -3.26 -12.87
CA TYR A 349 -6.51 -3.20 -13.95
C TYR A 349 -7.14 -3.14 -15.34
N LYS A 350 -8.46 -3.27 -15.43
CA LYS A 350 -9.15 -3.36 -16.71
C LYS A 350 -9.39 -1.96 -17.31
N PRO A 351 -9.48 -1.86 -18.65
CA PRO A 351 -9.56 -0.55 -19.33
C PRO A 351 -10.67 0.35 -18.83
N VAL A 352 -10.43 1.67 -18.84
CA VAL A 352 -11.40 2.75 -18.56
C VAL A 352 -11.86 2.87 -17.11
N CYS A 353 -11.83 1.79 -16.35
CA CYS A 353 -12.59 1.69 -15.09
C CYS A 353 -12.14 2.67 -14.00
N LEU A 354 -10.86 3.02 -13.94
CA LEU A 354 -10.33 4.00 -12.99
C LEU A 354 -10.54 5.43 -13.48
N TYR A 355 -10.46 5.66 -14.81
CA TYR A 355 -10.86 6.95 -15.35
C TYR A 355 -12.28 7.28 -14.92
N ASN A 356 -13.22 6.37 -15.13
CA ASN A 356 -14.64 6.60 -14.81
C ASN A 356 -14.87 6.91 -13.34
N ALA A 357 -14.16 6.26 -12.43
CA ALA A 357 -14.44 6.35 -11.00
C ALA A 357 -13.53 7.34 -10.25
N MET A 358 -12.32 7.60 -10.74
CA MET A 358 -11.30 8.31 -9.98
C MET A 358 -10.75 9.56 -10.70
N ILE A 359 -10.97 9.71 -11.99
CA ILE A 359 -10.53 10.89 -12.76
C ILE A 359 -11.73 11.73 -13.21
N ALA A 360 -12.72 11.12 -13.82
CA ALA A 360 -13.89 11.83 -14.34
C ALA A 360 -14.60 12.71 -13.28
N PRO A 361 -14.79 12.27 -12.03
CA PRO A 361 -15.41 13.11 -11.01
C PRO A 361 -14.62 14.37 -10.64
N LEU A 362 -13.35 14.44 -11.06
CA LEU A 362 -12.45 15.56 -10.75
C LEU A 362 -12.42 16.64 -11.84
N GLN A 363 -13.14 16.47 -12.94
CA GLN A 363 -13.10 17.37 -14.10
C GLN A 363 -13.52 18.82 -13.77
N ASN A 364 -14.32 19.01 -12.73
CA ASN A 364 -14.75 20.33 -12.29
C ASN A 364 -13.73 21.04 -11.38
N TYR A 365 -12.63 20.37 -11.02
CA TYR A 365 -11.56 21.00 -10.25
C TYR A 365 -10.61 21.77 -11.16
N SER A 366 -10.39 23.05 -10.84
CA SER A 366 -9.33 23.83 -11.48
C SER A 366 -7.97 23.38 -10.91
N ILE A 367 -7.18 22.69 -11.71
CA ILE A 367 -5.85 22.22 -11.33
C ILE A 367 -4.75 23.04 -12.00
N ARG A 368 -3.61 23.17 -11.33
CA ARG A 368 -2.40 23.81 -11.86
C ARG A 368 -1.66 22.90 -12.83
N GLY A 369 -1.66 21.61 -12.53
CA GLY A 369 -0.98 20.58 -13.33
C GLY A 369 -1.21 19.19 -12.78
N VAL A 370 -0.56 18.23 -13.42
CA VAL A 370 -0.65 16.81 -13.10
C VAL A 370 0.75 16.28 -12.78
N LEU A 371 0.85 15.55 -11.68
CA LEU A 371 1.98 14.68 -11.38
C LEU A 371 1.55 13.26 -11.71
N TRP A 372 2.15 12.69 -12.76
CA TRP A 372 1.85 11.36 -13.24
C TRP A 372 3.02 10.41 -12.99
N TYR A 373 2.78 9.33 -12.23
CA TYR A 373 3.79 8.29 -12.01
C TYR A 373 3.20 6.91 -12.25
N GLN A 374 3.32 6.44 -13.48
CA GLN A 374 2.83 5.14 -13.95
C GLN A 374 3.73 4.65 -15.08
N GLY A 375 3.86 3.35 -15.27
CA GLY A 375 4.60 2.77 -16.39
C GLY A 375 5.09 1.35 -16.12
N GLU A 376 5.36 1.00 -14.89
CA GLU A 376 5.93 -0.31 -14.52
C GLU A 376 4.99 -1.46 -14.92
N SER A 377 3.68 -1.29 -14.78
CA SER A 377 2.69 -2.31 -15.17
C SER A 377 2.52 -2.47 -16.69
N ASN A 378 3.06 -1.54 -17.48
CA ASN A 378 3.02 -1.59 -18.94
C ASN A 378 4.38 -1.95 -19.56
N VAL A 379 5.39 -2.36 -18.79
CA VAL A 379 6.73 -2.68 -19.32
C VAL A 379 6.68 -3.81 -20.35
N SER A 380 5.79 -4.77 -20.16
CA SER A 380 5.55 -5.88 -21.10
C SER A 380 4.53 -5.55 -22.21
N HIS A 381 3.87 -4.38 -22.17
CA HIS A 381 2.87 -3.95 -23.13
C HIS A 381 3.37 -2.74 -23.91
N GLN A 382 3.28 -2.79 -25.25
CA GLN A 382 3.85 -1.75 -26.12
C GLN A 382 3.10 -0.41 -26.11
N ILE A 383 1.90 -0.36 -25.57
CA ILE A 383 1.00 0.81 -25.66
C ILE A 383 1.48 2.03 -24.86
N GLY A 384 2.24 1.84 -23.78
CA GLY A 384 2.52 2.93 -22.83
C GLY A 384 3.66 3.87 -23.16
N ARG A 385 4.49 3.59 -24.18
CA ARG A 385 5.73 4.36 -24.43
C ARG A 385 5.76 5.17 -25.72
N ALA A 386 4.82 4.98 -26.62
CA ALA A 386 4.87 5.60 -27.94
C ALA A 386 4.14 6.94 -28.05
N HIS A 387 3.37 7.38 -27.05
CA HIS A 387 2.47 8.53 -27.17
C HIS A 387 2.41 9.42 -25.92
N VAL A 388 3.45 9.45 -25.09
CA VAL A 388 3.57 10.44 -24.00
C VAL A 388 4.65 11.44 -24.33
#